data_972b550d4d219ea445687ff05323ebe0
#
_entry.id   972b550d4d219ea445687ff05323ebe0
#
_cell.length_a   1.000
_cell.length_b   1.000
_cell.length_c   1.000
_cell.angle_alpha   90.00
_cell.angle_beta   90.00
_cell.angle_gamma   90.00
#
_symmetry.space_group_name_H-M   'P 1'
#
loop_
_entity.id
_entity.type
_entity.pdbx_description
1 polymer ?
#
loop_
_entity_poly.entity_id
_entity_poly.type
_entity_poly.pdbx_seq_one_letter_code
_entity_poly.pdbx_strand_id
1 'polypeptide(L)'
;DSVPLYYNDVRNFGTFKIALSKNALDKKINSLGPDFLKDGWGPDTFYNLLKKKPNKTVAEFLMNQKNVSGIGNYLKAECLYDAKISPHRFCCHITTKESDRLFYACRRIIQLSYQTGGATIQNYRKPNGKKGLYSQRFAVYNQKTSPCGNEIIKEQTLDKRTTHWVPAVQK
;
A
#
# COMPACT_ATOMS: atom_id res chain seq x y z
N ASP A 1 -27.68 -11.91 -22.20
CA ASP A 1 -27.47 -10.47 -21.96
C ASP A 1 -26.00 -10.23 -21.72
N SER A 2 -25.34 -9.45 -22.61
CA SER A 2 -23.94 -9.08 -22.47
C SER A 2 -23.82 -7.83 -21.58
N VAL A 3 -23.04 -7.95 -20.49
CA VAL A 3 -22.71 -6.80 -19.65
C VAL A 3 -21.47 -6.12 -20.24
N PRO A 4 -21.53 -4.84 -20.63
CA PRO A 4 -20.37 -4.13 -21.17
C PRO A 4 -19.32 -3.88 -20.08
N LEU A 5 -18.05 -4.13 -20.41
CA LEU A 5 -16.90 -3.82 -19.56
C LEU A 5 -16.23 -2.53 -20.08
N TYR A 6 -16.11 -1.53 -19.21
CA TYR A 6 -15.45 -0.28 -19.52
C TYR A 6 -14.08 -0.23 -18.84
N TYR A 7 -13.04 0.09 -19.62
CA TYR A 7 -11.69 0.32 -19.12
C TYR A 7 -11.29 1.77 -19.42
N ASN A 8 -11.02 2.54 -18.37
CA ASN A 8 -10.59 3.94 -18.49
C ASN A 8 -9.20 4.09 -17.87
N ASP A 9 -8.22 4.44 -18.70
CA ASP A 9 -6.85 4.72 -18.27
C ASP A 9 -6.36 6.05 -18.85
N VAL A 10 -6.67 7.12 -18.17
CA VAL A 10 -6.34 8.51 -18.58
C VAL A 10 -4.82 8.73 -18.73
N ARG A 11 -3.99 7.96 -18.01
CA ARG A 11 -2.54 8.10 -18.05
C ARG A 11 -1.83 7.13 -18.98
N ASN A 12 -2.56 6.21 -19.57
CA ASN A 12 -2.10 5.21 -20.53
C ASN A 12 -0.92 4.34 -20.04
N PHE A 13 -0.88 4.03 -18.74
CA PHE A 13 0.14 3.17 -18.11
C PHE A 13 -0.37 1.77 -17.79
N GLY A 14 -1.67 1.56 -17.87
CA GLY A 14 -2.30 0.28 -17.57
C GLY A 14 -2.09 -0.74 -18.70
N THR A 15 -2.16 -2.00 -18.31
CA THR A 15 -2.22 -3.11 -19.28
C THR A 15 -3.47 -3.92 -18.99
N PHE A 16 -4.20 -4.24 -20.04
CA PHE A 16 -5.37 -5.10 -19.99
C PHE A 16 -5.01 -6.48 -20.54
N LYS A 17 -5.31 -7.53 -19.75
CA LYS A 17 -5.10 -8.92 -20.17
C LYS A 17 -6.31 -9.77 -19.81
N ILE A 18 -6.78 -10.56 -20.75
CA ILE A 18 -7.85 -11.53 -20.53
C ILE A 18 -7.22 -12.89 -20.21
N ALA A 19 -7.62 -13.48 -19.09
CA ALA A 19 -7.27 -14.87 -18.79
C ALA A 19 -8.26 -15.80 -19.51
N LEU A 20 -7.79 -16.53 -20.53
CA LEU A 20 -8.65 -17.40 -21.35
C LEU A 20 -8.96 -18.74 -20.69
N SER A 21 -8.40 -19.03 -19.52
CA SER A 21 -8.67 -20.23 -18.74
C SER A 21 -8.57 -19.97 -17.24
N LYS A 22 -9.27 -20.79 -16.45
CA LYS A 22 -9.16 -20.76 -14.99
C LYS A 22 -7.71 -20.94 -14.53
N ASN A 23 -6.97 -21.86 -15.14
CA ASN A 23 -5.57 -22.10 -14.80
C ASN A 23 -4.69 -20.85 -15.01
N ALA A 24 -4.89 -20.12 -16.11
CA ALA A 24 -4.18 -18.86 -16.37
C ALA A 24 -4.52 -17.78 -15.34
N LEU A 25 -5.78 -17.70 -14.92
CA LEU A 25 -6.22 -16.79 -13.86
C LEU A 25 -5.62 -17.16 -12.51
N ASP A 26 -5.72 -18.44 -12.12
CA ASP A 26 -5.19 -18.95 -10.84
C ASP A 26 -3.67 -18.75 -10.74
N LYS A 27 -2.93 -19.02 -11.83
CA LYS A 27 -1.50 -18.75 -11.92
C LYS A 27 -1.18 -17.26 -11.68
N LYS A 28 -2.01 -16.37 -12.21
CA LYS A 28 -1.83 -14.92 -12.00
C LYS A 28 -2.14 -14.53 -10.56
N ILE A 29 -3.25 -15.01 -10.01
CA ILE A 29 -3.65 -14.71 -8.61
C ILE A 29 -2.60 -15.25 -7.65
N ASN A 30 -2.14 -16.49 -7.83
CA ASN A 30 -1.13 -17.13 -6.97
C ASN A 30 0.26 -16.48 -7.09
N SER A 31 0.50 -15.64 -8.09
CA SER A 31 1.72 -14.84 -8.20
C SER A 31 1.73 -13.58 -7.33
N LEU A 32 0.59 -13.23 -6.73
CA LEU A 32 0.45 -12.09 -5.82
C LEU A 32 0.71 -12.53 -4.37
N GLY A 33 1.23 -11.62 -3.57
CA GLY A 33 1.33 -11.79 -2.13
C GLY A 33 -0.03 -11.72 -1.42
N PRO A 34 -0.06 -12.05 -0.12
CA PRO A 34 -1.27 -11.97 0.68
C PRO A 34 -1.92 -10.57 0.64
N ASP A 35 -3.23 -10.52 0.68
CA ASP A 35 -4.04 -9.31 0.68
C ASP A 35 -4.52 -9.01 2.10
N PHE A 36 -4.30 -7.79 2.59
CA PHE A 36 -4.70 -7.37 3.94
C PHE A 36 -6.22 -7.31 4.16
N LEU A 37 -7.02 -7.30 3.10
CA LEU A 37 -8.48 -7.40 3.19
C LEU A 37 -8.97 -8.83 3.37
N LYS A 38 -8.11 -9.83 3.15
CA LYS A 38 -8.44 -11.25 3.30
C LYS A 38 -8.00 -11.77 4.65
N ASP A 39 -8.77 -12.71 5.18
CA ASP A 39 -8.41 -13.49 6.35
C ASP A 39 -7.48 -14.66 5.97
N GLY A 40 -7.03 -15.41 6.97
CA GLY A 40 -6.21 -16.61 6.78
C GLY A 40 -4.70 -16.39 6.84
N TRP A 41 -4.22 -15.15 7.14
CA TRP A 41 -2.83 -14.86 7.42
C TRP A 41 -2.67 -13.81 8.52
N GLY A 42 -1.51 -13.77 9.17
CA GLY A 42 -1.30 -12.96 10.35
C GLY A 42 0.11 -12.35 10.43
N PRO A 43 0.42 -11.70 11.57
CA PRO A 43 1.69 -11.00 11.79
C PRO A 43 2.91 -11.91 11.67
N ASP A 44 2.85 -13.15 12.10
CA ASP A 44 3.96 -14.11 11.95
C ASP A 44 4.29 -14.39 10.49
N THR A 45 3.26 -14.59 9.67
CA THR A 45 3.44 -14.74 8.20
C THR A 45 4.06 -13.49 7.61
N PHE A 46 3.60 -12.31 8.00
CA PHE A 46 4.12 -11.04 7.55
C PHE A 46 5.60 -10.85 7.93
N TYR A 47 5.95 -11.15 9.18
CA TYR A 47 7.33 -11.11 9.65
C TYR A 47 8.23 -12.03 8.84
N ASN A 48 7.79 -13.27 8.59
CA ASN A 48 8.54 -14.22 7.79
C ASN A 48 8.73 -13.74 6.34
N LEU A 49 7.73 -13.06 5.75
CA LEU A 49 7.85 -12.46 4.42
C LEU A 49 8.88 -11.32 4.39
N LEU A 50 8.90 -10.46 5.42
CA LEU A 50 9.93 -9.41 5.59
C LEU A 50 11.33 -10.01 5.64
N LYS A 51 11.52 -11.05 6.47
CA LYS A 51 12.84 -11.71 6.65
C LYS A 51 13.36 -12.41 5.39
N LYS A 52 12.47 -12.80 4.47
CA LYS A 52 12.87 -13.31 3.14
C LYS A 52 13.43 -12.23 2.21
N LYS A 53 13.36 -10.97 2.58
CA LYS A 53 13.82 -9.82 1.78
C LYS A 53 14.79 -8.91 2.56
N PRO A 54 15.86 -9.47 3.17
CA PRO A 54 16.71 -8.75 4.13
C PRO A 54 17.31 -7.46 3.58
N ASN A 55 17.69 -7.45 2.30
CA ASN A 55 18.37 -6.34 1.61
C ASN A 55 17.40 -5.35 0.92
N LYS A 56 16.10 -5.46 1.20
CA LYS A 56 15.10 -4.50 0.71
C LYS A 56 14.68 -3.58 1.83
N THR A 57 14.42 -2.31 1.48
CA THR A 57 13.76 -1.41 2.43
C THR A 57 12.30 -1.80 2.62
N VAL A 58 11.74 -1.41 3.74
CA VAL A 58 10.31 -1.64 4.02
C VAL A 58 9.43 -0.96 2.97
N ALA A 59 9.84 0.19 2.46
CA ALA A 59 9.14 0.86 1.36
C ALA A 59 9.12 0.00 0.08
N GLU A 60 10.27 -0.55 -0.34
CA GLU A 60 10.35 -1.47 -1.48
C GLU A 60 9.53 -2.75 -1.25
N PHE A 61 9.59 -3.28 -0.03
CA PHE A 61 8.86 -4.50 0.34
C PHE A 61 7.35 -4.30 0.19
N LEU A 62 6.80 -3.22 0.76
CA LEU A 62 5.36 -2.93 0.73
C LEU A 62 4.84 -2.63 -0.69
N MET A 63 5.66 -2.02 -1.55
CA MET A 63 5.26 -1.68 -2.92
C MET A 63 5.30 -2.87 -3.89
N ASN A 64 5.94 -3.97 -3.50
CA ASN A 64 6.01 -5.16 -4.35
C ASN A 64 4.80 -6.07 -4.13
N GLN A 65 3.89 -6.09 -5.10
CA GLN A 65 2.64 -6.87 -5.05
C GLN A 65 2.84 -8.40 -4.94
N LYS A 66 4.07 -8.90 -5.15
CA LYS A 66 4.43 -10.31 -4.90
C LYS A 66 4.72 -10.60 -3.43
N ASN A 67 5.10 -9.59 -2.66
CA ASN A 67 5.34 -9.74 -1.23
C ASN A 67 4.03 -9.61 -0.45
N VAL A 68 3.33 -8.49 -0.66
CA VAL A 68 2.00 -8.20 -0.13
C VAL A 68 1.20 -7.46 -1.21
N SER A 69 -0.05 -7.78 -1.39
CA SER A 69 -0.87 -7.17 -2.44
C SER A 69 -1.79 -6.08 -1.90
N GLY A 70 -2.21 -5.18 -2.80
CA GLY A 70 -3.16 -4.10 -2.51
C GLY A 70 -2.55 -2.81 -1.98
N ILE A 71 -1.27 -2.76 -1.64
CA ILE A 71 -0.61 -1.54 -1.16
C ILE A 71 -0.10 -0.71 -2.33
N GLY A 72 -0.59 0.53 -2.41
CA GLY A 72 -0.09 1.57 -3.30
C GLY A 72 0.64 2.67 -2.51
N ASN A 73 1.10 3.70 -3.23
CA ASN A 73 2.03 4.70 -2.68
C ASN A 73 1.47 5.48 -1.48
N TYR A 74 0.20 5.88 -1.50
CA TYR A 74 -0.39 6.58 -0.37
C TYR A 74 -0.57 5.65 0.84
N LEU A 75 -1.03 4.41 0.61
CA LEU A 75 -1.15 3.42 1.69
C LEU A 75 0.20 3.10 2.33
N LYS A 76 1.27 2.96 1.53
CA LYS A 76 2.63 2.80 2.03
C LYS A 76 3.01 3.93 3.00
N ALA A 77 2.82 5.19 2.59
CA ALA A 77 3.18 6.34 3.41
C ALA A 77 2.38 6.38 4.73
N GLU A 78 1.06 6.20 4.66
CA GLU A 78 0.17 6.21 5.81
C GLU A 78 0.46 5.05 6.78
N CYS A 79 0.67 3.83 6.26
CA CYS A 79 0.97 2.66 7.08
C CYS A 79 2.32 2.78 7.80
N LEU A 80 3.35 3.27 7.11
CA LEU A 80 4.67 3.48 7.71
C LEU A 80 4.65 4.59 8.77
N TYR A 81 3.91 5.67 8.54
CA TYR A 81 3.73 6.72 9.53
C TYR A 81 3.02 6.20 10.78
N ASP A 82 1.91 5.50 10.62
CA ASP A 82 1.15 4.93 11.73
C ASP A 82 1.96 3.91 12.54
N ALA A 83 2.75 3.08 11.85
CA ALA A 83 3.66 2.14 12.47
C ALA A 83 4.93 2.80 13.06
N LYS A 84 5.16 4.10 12.83
CA LYS A 84 6.36 4.84 13.25
C LYS A 84 7.66 4.21 12.74
N ILE A 85 7.64 3.71 11.49
CA ILE A 85 8.79 3.06 10.86
C ILE A 85 9.25 3.92 9.67
N SER A 86 10.55 4.21 9.63
CA SER A 86 11.17 4.93 8.51
C SER A 86 11.06 4.13 7.21
N PRO A 87 10.71 4.76 6.08
CA PRO A 87 10.67 4.10 4.78
C PRO A 87 12.02 3.54 4.33
N HIS A 88 13.12 4.03 4.91
CA HIS A 88 14.49 3.64 4.61
C HIS A 88 14.99 2.43 5.40
N ARG A 89 14.26 1.99 6.44
CA ARG A 89 14.64 0.82 7.22
C ARG A 89 14.69 -0.43 6.36
N PHE A 90 15.77 -1.18 6.46
CA PHE A 90 15.89 -2.48 5.82
C PHE A 90 15.05 -3.53 6.54
N CYS A 91 14.48 -4.46 5.79
CA CYS A 91 13.61 -5.51 6.34
C CYS A 91 14.34 -6.40 7.36
N CYS A 92 15.66 -6.60 7.22
CA CYS A 92 16.46 -7.35 8.21
C CYS A 92 16.50 -6.66 9.58
N HIS A 93 16.40 -5.32 9.64
CA HIS A 93 16.45 -4.56 10.89
C HIS A 93 15.08 -4.37 11.57
N ILE A 94 14.01 -4.86 10.96
CA ILE A 94 12.67 -4.79 11.56
C ILE A 94 12.55 -5.87 12.63
N THR A 95 12.28 -5.46 13.85
CA THR A 95 12.00 -6.37 14.97
C THR A 95 10.61 -7.00 14.85
N THR A 96 10.35 -8.08 15.57
CA THR A 96 9.02 -8.71 15.60
C THR A 96 7.94 -7.72 16.04
N LYS A 97 8.20 -6.95 17.12
CA LYS A 97 7.25 -5.94 17.61
C LYS A 97 6.95 -4.83 16.57
N GLU A 98 7.94 -4.40 15.82
CA GLU A 98 7.75 -3.42 14.74
C GLU A 98 6.97 -4.03 13.58
N SER A 99 7.25 -5.28 13.23
CA SER A 99 6.51 -6.03 12.21
C SER A 99 5.05 -6.17 12.57
N ASP A 100 4.74 -6.53 13.81
CA ASP A 100 3.36 -6.64 14.31
C ASP A 100 2.64 -5.30 14.20
N ARG A 101 3.29 -4.23 14.68
CA ARG A 101 2.75 -2.87 14.60
C ARG A 101 2.47 -2.46 13.16
N LEU A 102 3.39 -2.77 12.22
CA LEU A 102 3.21 -2.48 10.80
C LEU A 102 2.09 -3.31 10.18
N PHE A 103 2.01 -4.60 10.53
CA PHE A 103 0.93 -5.47 10.05
C PHE A 103 -0.45 -4.93 10.43
N TYR A 104 -0.65 -4.59 11.70
CA TYR A 104 -1.93 -4.07 12.16
C TYR A 104 -2.22 -2.67 11.62
N ALA A 105 -1.21 -1.82 11.45
CA ALA A 105 -1.34 -0.53 10.77
C ALA A 105 -1.83 -0.72 9.33
N CYS A 106 -1.20 -1.61 8.56
CA CYS A 106 -1.60 -1.93 7.20
C CYS A 106 -3.05 -2.44 7.15
N ARG A 107 -3.39 -3.42 7.99
CA ARG A 107 -4.74 -4.00 8.01
C ARG A 107 -5.80 -2.94 8.30
N ARG A 108 -5.61 -2.12 9.32
CA ARG A 108 -6.53 -1.07 9.74
C ARG A 108 -6.70 0.02 8.68
N ILE A 109 -5.58 0.53 8.15
CA ILE A 109 -5.60 1.63 7.18
C ILE A 109 -6.20 1.19 5.85
N ILE A 110 -5.85 -0.01 5.36
CA ILE A 110 -6.38 -0.56 4.11
C ILE A 110 -7.89 -0.81 4.24
N GLN A 111 -8.33 -1.39 5.36
CA GLN A 111 -9.76 -1.62 5.62
C GLN A 111 -10.54 -0.30 5.67
N LEU A 112 -10.03 0.71 6.36
CA LEU A 112 -10.64 2.04 6.43
C LEU A 112 -10.69 2.70 5.04
N SER A 113 -9.60 2.59 4.27
CA SER A 113 -9.56 3.09 2.89
C SER A 113 -10.61 2.40 2.01
N TYR A 114 -10.73 1.08 2.11
CA TYR A 114 -11.74 0.31 1.37
C TYR A 114 -13.16 0.73 1.74
N GLN A 115 -13.48 0.82 3.04
CA GLN A 115 -14.80 1.23 3.54
C GLN A 115 -15.21 2.64 3.10
N THR A 116 -14.24 3.56 3.03
CA THR A 116 -14.48 4.94 2.58
C THR A 116 -14.43 5.11 1.06
N GLY A 117 -14.24 4.00 0.33
CA GLY A 117 -14.23 3.97 -1.13
C GLY A 117 -12.96 4.46 -1.78
N GLY A 118 -11.83 4.34 -1.07
CA GLY A 118 -10.50 4.72 -1.54
C GLY A 118 -10.23 6.22 -1.49
N ALA A 119 -9.06 6.61 -2.00
CA ALA A 119 -8.66 8.00 -2.11
C ALA A 119 -8.88 8.50 -3.54
N THR A 120 -9.56 9.63 -3.68
CA THR A 120 -9.57 10.39 -4.93
C THR A 120 -8.34 11.28 -4.96
N ILE A 121 -7.38 10.91 -5.80
CA ILE A 121 -6.15 11.65 -6.03
C ILE A 121 -6.17 12.11 -7.49
N GLN A 122 -6.20 13.42 -7.71
CA GLN A 122 -6.23 14.05 -9.06
C GLN A 122 -7.29 13.44 -10.00
N ASN A 123 -6.93 12.47 -10.84
CA ASN A 123 -7.75 11.96 -11.94
C ASN A 123 -8.53 10.68 -11.60
N TYR A 124 -8.34 10.09 -10.40
CA TYR A 124 -9.08 8.89 -10.03
C TYR A 124 -10.48 9.22 -9.51
N ARG A 125 -11.50 8.78 -10.22
CA ARG A 125 -12.91 8.85 -9.79
C ARG A 125 -13.56 7.48 -9.90
N LYS A 126 -14.55 7.21 -9.06
CA LYS A 126 -15.37 6.01 -9.19
C LYS A 126 -16.18 6.07 -10.49
N PRO A 127 -16.62 4.93 -11.07
CA PRO A 127 -17.45 4.91 -12.29
C PRO A 127 -18.70 5.77 -12.21
N ASN A 128 -19.28 5.94 -11.02
CA ASN A 128 -20.45 6.81 -10.75
C ASN A 128 -20.08 8.29 -10.50
N GLY A 129 -18.85 8.72 -10.79
CA GLY A 129 -18.35 10.07 -10.59
C GLY A 129 -18.10 10.49 -9.14
N LYS A 130 -18.51 9.68 -8.15
CA LYS A 130 -18.31 9.99 -6.72
C LYS A 130 -16.84 9.91 -6.34
N LYS A 131 -16.42 10.80 -5.45
CA LYS A 131 -15.06 10.81 -4.90
C LYS A 131 -14.93 9.79 -3.77
N GLY A 132 -13.77 9.12 -3.70
CA GLY A 132 -13.40 8.37 -2.49
C GLY A 132 -13.04 9.35 -1.36
N LEU A 133 -13.44 9.03 -0.14
CA LEU A 133 -13.34 9.96 1.01
C LEU A 133 -12.05 9.78 1.82
N TYR A 134 -11.28 8.73 1.54
CA TYR A 134 -10.07 8.46 2.32
C TYR A 134 -9.01 9.56 2.22
N SER A 135 -8.93 10.28 1.10
CA SER A 135 -8.00 11.41 0.94
C SER A 135 -8.17 12.53 1.99
N GLN A 136 -9.36 12.68 2.57
CA GLN A 136 -9.62 13.63 3.66
C GLN A 136 -9.02 13.18 5.01
N ARG A 137 -8.55 11.95 5.09
CA ARG A 137 -7.98 11.32 6.30
C ARG A 137 -6.47 11.11 6.23
N PHE A 138 -5.82 11.62 5.17
CA PHE A 138 -4.36 11.50 5.05
C PHE A 138 -3.66 12.18 6.23
N ALA A 139 -2.82 11.41 6.91
CA ALA A 139 -1.97 11.92 7.97
C ALA A 139 -0.67 12.54 7.42
N VAL A 140 -0.12 11.93 6.36
CA VAL A 140 1.17 12.39 5.79
C VAL A 140 1.15 12.51 4.27
N TYR A 141 0.38 11.69 3.57
CA TYR A 141 0.42 11.70 2.11
C TYR A 141 -0.12 13.01 1.53
N ASN A 142 0.74 13.75 0.79
CA ASN A 142 0.45 15.09 0.24
C ASN A 142 0.07 16.15 1.30
N GLN A 143 0.43 15.95 2.56
CA GLN A 143 0.30 16.95 3.62
C GLN A 143 1.60 17.73 3.79
N LYS A 144 1.54 18.93 4.38
CA LYS A 144 2.70 19.77 4.74
C LYS A 144 3.20 19.45 6.14
N THR A 145 2.28 19.22 7.05
CA THR A 145 2.55 18.92 8.45
C THR A 145 1.75 17.69 8.88
N SER A 146 2.35 16.88 9.74
CA SER A 146 1.70 15.71 10.34
C SER A 146 0.66 16.13 11.39
N PRO A 147 -0.24 15.22 11.83
CA PRO A 147 -1.19 15.50 12.89
C PRO A 147 -0.55 15.96 14.22
N CYS A 148 0.72 15.60 14.44
CA CYS A 148 1.50 16.02 15.62
C CYS A 148 2.28 17.34 15.39
N GLY A 149 2.04 18.07 14.29
CA GLY A 149 2.68 19.34 13.97
C GLY A 149 4.11 19.24 13.42
N ASN A 150 4.65 18.03 13.21
CA ASN A 150 5.99 17.86 12.64
C ASN A 150 5.99 18.04 11.13
N GLU A 151 7.11 18.53 10.60
CA GLU A 151 7.37 18.65 9.17
C GLU A 151 7.36 17.27 8.49
N ILE A 152 6.76 17.22 7.30
CA ILE A 152 6.73 16.03 6.45
C ILE A 152 7.75 16.20 5.33
N ILE A 153 8.71 15.29 5.26
CA ILE A 153 9.66 15.22 4.15
C ILE A 153 9.01 14.49 2.97
N LYS A 154 9.24 15.05 1.79
CA LYS A 154 8.82 14.49 0.51
C LYS A 154 10.06 14.17 -0.32
N GLU A 155 10.36 12.90 -0.48
CA GLU A 155 11.55 12.46 -1.22
C GLU A 155 11.30 11.18 -2.01
N GLN A 156 12.19 10.88 -2.96
CA GLN A 156 12.15 9.62 -3.70
C GLN A 156 12.88 8.55 -2.90
N THR A 157 12.19 7.46 -2.58
CA THR A 157 12.74 6.28 -1.91
C THR A 157 13.26 5.24 -2.94
N LEU A 158 13.97 4.20 -2.47
CA LEU A 158 14.57 3.17 -3.32
C LEU A 158 13.57 2.39 -4.19
N ASP A 159 12.29 2.40 -3.84
CA ASP A 159 11.19 1.89 -4.67
C ASP A 159 10.86 2.80 -5.87
N LYS A 160 11.65 3.86 -6.10
CA LYS A 160 11.48 4.87 -7.16
C LYS A 160 10.16 5.62 -7.11
N ARG A 161 9.52 5.68 -5.94
CA ARG A 161 8.29 6.43 -5.70
C ARG A 161 8.54 7.57 -4.72
N THR A 162 7.88 8.69 -4.94
CA THR A 162 7.88 9.78 -3.98
C THR A 162 7.14 9.35 -2.72
N THR A 163 7.83 9.36 -1.59
CA THR A 163 7.28 9.01 -0.27
C THR A 163 7.15 10.27 0.58
N HIS A 164 6.15 10.29 1.44
CA HIS A 164 5.94 11.34 2.45
C HIS A 164 6.12 10.69 3.82
N TRP A 165 7.00 11.24 4.64
CA TRP A 165 7.31 10.66 5.95
C TRP A 165 7.82 11.72 6.94
N VAL A 166 7.85 11.39 8.22
CA VAL A 166 8.17 12.30 9.33
C VAL A 166 9.38 11.77 10.09
N PRO A 167 10.61 12.28 9.85
CA PRO A 167 11.83 11.80 10.52
C PRO A 167 11.78 11.89 12.04
N ALA A 168 11.08 12.89 12.58
CA ALA A 168 10.91 13.07 14.03
C ALA A 168 10.13 11.91 14.68
N VAL A 169 9.28 11.20 13.93
CA VAL A 169 8.37 10.15 14.42
C VAL A 169 8.78 8.77 13.96
N GLN A 170 9.24 8.65 12.72
CA GLN A 170 9.54 7.37 12.06
C GLN A 170 11.04 7.06 12.18
N LYS A 171 11.36 5.96 12.85
CA LYS A 171 12.76 5.52 13.12
C LYS A 171 13.08 4.22 12.37
#